data_06caeecfd4939f09aeb86aa999022c59
#
_entry.id   06caeecfd4939f09aeb86aa999022c59
#
_cell.length_a   1.000
_cell.length_b   1.000
_cell.length_c   1.000
_cell.angle_alpha   90.00
_cell.angle_beta   90.00
_cell.angle_gamma   90.00
#
_symmetry.space_group_name_H-M   'P 1'
#
loop_
_entity.id
_entity.type
_entity.pdbx_description
1 polymer ?
#
loop_
_entity_poly.entity_id
_entity_poly.type
_entity_poly.pdbx_seq_one_letter_code
_entity_poly.pdbx_strand_id
1 'polypeptide(L)'
;MMISSDSPASQALACDIAALLEEKDPMGENEDSDMTLRLSILRSARCKKNLGRWNRIAQIAQEYRKMLRIREDNEPIDAEEVGHLIALAYPERIAHATDHAGNFKMSNGNTIFIDPCDSMAANEWLAIASLNLSSTSSSSSRQGRKGRVFLSAPVNWKNLPAQTCE
;
A
#
# COMPACT_ATOMS: atom_id res chain seq x y z
N MET A 1 -10.17 -4.63 7.70
CA MET A 1 -9.45 -3.43 7.26
C MET A 1 -10.26 -2.13 7.43
N MET A 2 -11.53 -2.10 7.08
CA MET A 2 -12.34 -0.87 7.00
C MET A 2 -13.00 -0.41 8.32
N ILE A 3 -12.89 -1.16 9.39
CA ILE A 3 -13.70 -0.97 10.61
C ILE A 3 -13.07 0.01 11.62
N SER A 4 -11.79 0.34 11.46
CA SER A 4 -11.05 1.13 12.45
C SER A 4 -10.78 2.59 12.05
N SER A 5 -11.29 3.04 10.90
CA SER A 5 -11.12 4.43 10.50
C SER A 5 -12.30 5.27 10.96
N ASP A 6 -12.03 6.21 11.84
CA ASP A 6 -13.05 6.99 12.54
C ASP A 6 -13.71 8.09 11.69
N SER A 7 -13.15 8.46 10.53
CA SER A 7 -13.70 9.51 9.68
C SER A 7 -14.28 8.96 8.36
N PRO A 8 -15.35 9.58 7.80
CA PRO A 8 -15.87 9.21 6.49
C PRO A 8 -14.84 9.32 5.36
N ALA A 9 -13.94 10.30 5.44
CA ALA A 9 -12.86 10.48 4.47
C ALA A 9 -11.84 9.33 4.51
N SER A 10 -11.43 8.88 5.70
CA SER A 10 -10.56 7.73 5.88
C SER A 10 -11.21 6.43 5.42
N GLN A 11 -12.49 6.27 5.66
CA GLN A 11 -13.27 5.11 5.20
C GLN A 11 -13.38 5.09 3.67
N ALA A 12 -13.60 6.23 3.03
CA ALA A 12 -13.62 6.35 1.57
C ALA A 12 -12.25 6.01 0.96
N LEU A 13 -11.17 6.48 1.59
CA LEU A 13 -9.80 6.14 1.18
C LEU A 13 -9.52 4.64 1.35
N ALA A 14 -9.96 4.03 2.44
CA ALA A 14 -9.83 2.59 2.65
C ALA A 14 -10.57 1.77 1.58
N CYS A 15 -11.73 2.22 1.12
CA CYS A 15 -12.45 1.59 0.00
C CYS A 15 -11.66 1.67 -1.30
N ASP A 16 -11.04 2.79 -1.59
CA ASP A 16 -10.20 2.97 -2.77
C ASP A 16 -8.95 2.06 -2.71
N ILE A 17 -8.30 1.99 -1.56
CA ILE A 17 -7.14 1.10 -1.31
C ILE A 17 -7.54 -0.37 -1.50
N ALA A 18 -8.62 -0.81 -0.89
CA ALA A 18 -9.10 -2.19 -0.98
C ALA A 18 -9.41 -2.57 -2.44
N ALA A 19 -10.09 -1.71 -3.17
CA ALA A 19 -10.40 -1.93 -4.58
C ALA A 19 -9.15 -2.04 -5.46
N LEU A 20 -8.14 -1.21 -5.19
CA LEU A 20 -6.88 -1.24 -5.93
C LEU A 20 -6.10 -2.54 -5.68
N LEU A 21 -6.17 -3.10 -4.48
CA LEU A 21 -5.50 -4.35 -4.12
C LEU A 21 -6.18 -5.60 -4.68
N GLU A 22 -7.45 -5.53 -5.05
CA GLU A 22 -8.19 -6.67 -5.62
C GLU A 22 -7.95 -6.87 -7.12
N GLU A 23 -7.61 -5.81 -7.82
CA GLU A 23 -7.43 -5.85 -9.27
C GLU A 23 -5.97 -5.74 -9.67
N LYS A 24 -5.67 -6.16 -10.90
CA LYS A 24 -4.34 -5.98 -11.48
C LYS A 24 -4.04 -4.48 -11.60
N ASP A 25 -2.84 -4.10 -11.17
CA ASP A 25 -2.36 -2.72 -11.26
C ASP A 25 -2.36 -2.20 -12.70
N PRO A 26 -3.15 -1.16 -13.01
CA PRO A 26 -3.20 -0.60 -14.36
C PRO A 26 -1.89 0.04 -14.83
N MET A 27 -1.01 0.43 -13.90
CA MET A 27 0.31 0.99 -14.21
C MET A 27 1.34 -0.09 -14.55
N GLY A 28 1.14 -1.33 -14.08
CA GLY A 28 2.06 -2.43 -14.28
C GLY A 28 3.15 -2.55 -13.21
N GLU A 29 3.85 -3.68 -13.24
CA GLU A 29 4.80 -4.08 -12.19
C GLU A 29 6.15 -3.39 -12.25
N ASN A 30 6.47 -2.72 -13.34
CA ASN A 30 7.76 -2.05 -13.55
C ASN A 30 7.74 -0.55 -13.26
N GLU A 31 6.59 -0.04 -12.84
CA GLU A 31 6.43 1.34 -12.43
C GLU A 31 6.78 1.52 -10.95
N ASP A 32 6.91 2.77 -10.54
CA ASP A 32 7.14 3.16 -9.14
C ASP A 32 6.13 2.47 -8.20
N SER A 33 6.58 1.99 -7.07
CA SER A 33 5.75 1.27 -6.09
C SER A 33 4.83 2.16 -5.24
N ASP A 34 4.76 3.45 -5.51
CA ASP A 34 3.97 4.43 -4.77
C ASP A 34 2.46 4.17 -4.92
N MET A 35 1.85 3.70 -3.84
CA MET A 35 0.40 3.49 -3.74
C MET A 35 -0.38 4.81 -3.82
N THR A 36 0.15 5.88 -3.25
CA THR A 36 -0.49 7.20 -3.24
C THR A 36 -0.64 7.76 -4.65
N LEU A 37 0.35 7.54 -5.51
CA LEU A 37 0.26 7.94 -6.92
C LEU A 37 -0.91 7.26 -7.62
N ARG A 38 -1.09 5.96 -7.43
CA ARG A 38 -2.19 5.19 -8.03
C ARG A 38 -3.56 5.67 -7.55
N LEU A 39 -3.69 5.93 -6.26
CA LEU A 39 -4.93 6.47 -5.68
C LEU A 39 -5.24 7.87 -6.21
N SER A 40 -4.24 8.71 -6.38
CA SER A 40 -4.39 10.05 -6.97
C SER A 40 -4.84 9.98 -8.42
N ILE A 41 -4.31 9.05 -9.20
CA ILE A 41 -4.74 8.82 -10.59
C ILE A 41 -6.20 8.33 -10.62
N LEU A 42 -6.57 7.39 -9.76
CA LEU A 42 -7.95 6.89 -9.66
C LEU A 42 -8.94 8.03 -9.36
N ARG A 43 -8.65 8.87 -8.37
CA ARG A 43 -9.49 10.01 -8.00
C ARG A 43 -9.59 11.05 -9.12
N SER A 44 -8.47 11.36 -9.76
CA SER A 44 -8.45 12.27 -10.91
C SER A 44 -9.27 11.73 -12.09
N ALA A 45 -9.16 10.43 -12.38
CA ALA A 45 -9.93 9.77 -13.42
C ALA A 45 -11.44 9.82 -13.15
N ARG A 46 -11.86 9.63 -11.89
CA ARG A 46 -13.26 9.80 -11.47
C ARG A 46 -13.78 11.21 -11.67
N CYS A 47 -13.01 12.20 -11.23
CA CYS A 47 -13.38 13.62 -11.40
C CYS A 47 -13.57 14.00 -12.87
N LYS A 48 -12.67 13.55 -13.73
CA LYS A 48 -12.70 13.82 -15.17
C LYS A 48 -13.66 12.92 -15.93
N LYS A 49 -14.31 11.96 -15.28
CA LYS A 49 -15.17 10.95 -15.89
C LYS A 49 -14.51 10.18 -17.05
N ASN A 50 -13.18 10.03 -16.96
CA ASN A 50 -12.37 9.30 -17.93
C ASN A 50 -11.59 8.19 -17.20
N LEU A 51 -12.26 7.08 -16.93
CA LEU A 51 -11.73 6.00 -16.11
C LEU A 51 -10.81 5.05 -16.89
N GLY A 52 -11.08 4.79 -18.18
CA GLY A 52 -10.24 3.90 -18.97
C GLY A 52 -9.96 2.57 -18.25
N ARG A 53 -8.68 2.27 -18.07
CA ARG A 53 -8.21 1.06 -17.36
C ARG A 53 -8.56 1.03 -15.87
N TRP A 54 -8.91 2.16 -15.29
CA TRP A 54 -9.26 2.30 -13.87
C TRP A 54 -10.74 2.01 -13.59
N ASN A 55 -11.55 1.78 -14.63
CA ASN A 55 -13.00 1.63 -14.48
C ASN A 55 -13.38 0.48 -13.54
N ARG A 56 -12.73 -0.67 -13.65
CA ARG A 56 -13.03 -1.84 -12.80
C ARG A 56 -12.75 -1.55 -11.33
N ILE A 57 -11.60 -0.93 -11.03
CA ILE A 57 -11.22 -0.52 -9.68
C ILE A 57 -12.22 0.50 -9.11
N ALA A 58 -12.62 1.48 -9.92
CA ALA A 58 -13.61 2.47 -9.52
C ALA A 58 -14.98 1.84 -9.20
N GLN A 59 -15.41 0.84 -9.95
CA GLN A 59 -16.64 0.08 -9.67
C GLN A 59 -16.57 -0.67 -8.35
N ILE A 60 -15.48 -1.39 -8.09
CA ILE A 60 -15.28 -2.11 -6.82
C ILE A 60 -15.27 -1.14 -5.64
N ALA A 61 -14.55 -0.03 -5.75
CA ALA A 61 -14.55 1.01 -4.72
C ALA A 61 -15.96 1.57 -4.46
N GLN A 62 -16.74 1.76 -5.50
CA GLN A 62 -18.14 2.20 -5.39
C GLN A 62 -19.02 1.16 -4.67
N GLU A 63 -18.84 -0.12 -4.95
CA GLU A 63 -19.57 -1.19 -4.27
C GLU A 63 -19.23 -1.20 -2.77
N TYR A 64 -17.97 -1.08 -2.39
CA TYR A 64 -17.56 -0.98 -0.99
C TYR A 64 -18.15 0.24 -0.29
N ARG A 65 -18.13 1.41 -0.93
CA ARG A 65 -18.73 2.62 -0.36
C ARG A 65 -20.25 2.46 -0.18
N LYS A 66 -20.93 1.82 -1.11
CA LYS A 66 -22.38 1.52 -0.99
C LYS A 66 -22.66 0.61 0.20
N MET A 67 -21.88 -0.45 0.37
CA MET A 67 -22.02 -1.38 1.50
C MET A 67 -21.85 -0.68 2.85
N LEU A 68 -20.93 0.28 2.94
CA LEU A 68 -20.64 1.05 4.14
C LEU A 68 -21.45 2.34 4.27
N ARG A 69 -22.28 2.67 3.28
CA ARG A 69 -23.06 3.92 3.20
C ARG A 69 -22.18 5.18 3.28
N ILE A 70 -21.08 5.17 2.55
CA ILE A 70 -20.07 6.24 2.53
C ILE A 70 -20.14 6.96 1.18
N ARG A 71 -19.96 8.28 1.22
CA ARG A 71 -19.89 9.11 0.01
C ARG A 71 -18.54 8.97 -0.67
N GLU A 72 -18.52 9.19 -1.99
CA GLU A 72 -17.29 9.31 -2.76
C GLU A 72 -16.48 10.53 -2.29
N ASP A 73 -15.18 10.34 -2.15
CA ASP A 73 -14.23 11.38 -1.83
C ASP A 73 -13.16 11.42 -2.92
N ASN A 74 -12.93 12.58 -3.51
CA ASN A 74 -11.91 12.83 -4.54
C ASN A 74 -10.95 13.95 -4.12
N GLU A 75 -10.93 14.31 -2.85
CA GLU A 75 -9.99 15.28 -2.30
C GLU A 75 -8.54 14.77 -2.40
N PRO A 76 -7.54 15.67 -2.35
CA PRO A 76 -6.14 15.29 -2.31
C PRO A 76 -5.83 14.29 -1.21
N ILE A 77 -4.93 13.36 -1.49
CA ILE A 77 -4.59 12.24 -0.61
C ILE A 77 -3.34 12.56 0.20
N ASP A 78 -3.40 12.32 1.50
CA ASP A 78 -2.23 12.31 2.38
C ASP A 78 -1.55 10.92 2.31
N ALA A 79 -0.29 10.90 1.89
CA ALA A 79 0.51 9.68 1.78
C ALA A 79 0.70 8.97 3.13
N GLU A 80 0.84 9.71 4.23
CA GLU A 80 0.96 9.12 5.57
C GLU A 80 -0.34 8.43 6.00
N GLU A 81 -1.49 8.96 5.62
CA GLU A 81 -2.78 8.32 5.88
C GLU A 81 -2.92 7.01 5.12
N VAL A 82 -2.48 6.96 3.86
CA VAL A 82 -2.41 5.72 3.07
C VAL A 82 -1.54 4.68 3.77
N GLY A 83 -0.35 5.05 4.17
CA GLY A 83 0.57 4.18 4.91
C GLY A 83 -0.02 3.68 6.23
N HIS A 84 -0.69 4.56 6.97
CA HIS A 84 -1.36 4.21 8.23
C HIS A 84 -2.46 3.17 8.02
N LEU A 85 -3.32 3.34 7.03
CA LEU A 85 -4.40 2.39 6.72
C LEU A 85 -3.85 1.03 6.27
N ILE A 86 -2.80 1.00 5.47
CA ILE A 86 -2.13 -0.23 5.06
C ILE A 86 -1.49 -0.93 6.27
N ALA A 87 -0.84 -0.17 7.15
CA ALA A 87 -0.21 -0.71 8.36
C ALA A 87 -1.23 -1.32 9.33
N LEU A 88 -2.41 -0.72 9.45
CA LEU A 88 -3.51 -1.28 10.24
C LEU A 88 -4.04 -2.60 9.66
N ALA A 89 -4.07 -2.71 8.33
CA ALA A 89 -4.53 -3.91 7.63
C ALA A 89 -3.51 -5.05 7.68
N TYR A 90 -2.22 -4.71 7.58
CA TYR A 90 -1.11 -5.66 7.47
C TYR A 90 0.05 -5.27 8.40
N PRO A 91 -0.13 -5.35 9.72
CA PRO A 91 0.89 -4.92 10.68
C PRO A 91 2.20 -5.71 10.55
N GLU A 92 2.14 -6.96 10.10
CA GLU A 92 3.31 -7.80 9.82
C GLU A 92 4.14 -7.34 8.61
N ARG A 93 3.60 -6.42 7.80
CA ARG A 93 4.24 -5.90 6.58
C ARG A 93 4.78 -4.48 6.73
N ILE A 94 4.87 -3.97 7.94
CA ILE A 94 5.60 -2.73 8.22
C ILE A 94 7.08 -3.03 8.07
N ALA A 95 7.78 -2.22 7.28
CA ALA A 95 9.17 -2.44 6.92
C ALA A 95 10.05 -1.24 7.28
N HIS A 96 11.23 -1.52 7.76
CA HIS A 96 12.26 -0.54 8.11
C HIS A 96 13.46 -0.66 7.16
N ALA A 97 13.97 0.48 6.70
CA ALA A 97 15.14 0.53 5.84
C ALA A 97 16.36 -0.06 6.55
N THR A 98 17.14 -0.84 5.80
CA THR A 98 18.44 -1.35 6.25
C THR A 98 19.58 -0.46 5.75
N ASP A 99 20.82 -0.82 6.07
CA ASP A 99 22.03 -0.06 5.65
C ASP A 99 22.26 -0.05 4.13
N HIS A 100 21.53 -0.88 3.39
CA HIS A 100 21.66 -1.00 1.94
C HIS A 100 20.48 -0.35 1.25
N ALA A 101 20.74 0.57 0.32
CA ALA A 101 19.71 1.26 -0.44
C ALA A 101 18.72 0.27 -1.11
N GLY A 102 17.42 0.53 -0.92
CA GLY A 102 16.35 -0.30 -1.47
C GLY A 102 16.06 -1.59 -0.70
N ASN A 103 16.81 -1.91 0.34
CA ASN A 103 16.56 -3.09 1.19
C ASN A 103 15.81 -2.67 2.46
N PHE A 104 14.76 -3.42 2.78
CA PHE A 104 13.94 -3.22 3.96
C PHE A 104 13.72 -4.54 4.69
N LYS A 105 13.59 -4.47 6.00
CA LYS A 105 13.25 -5.62 6.84
C LYS A 105 11.84 -5.42 7.38
N MET A 106 10.95 -6.36 7.09
CA MET A 106 9.59 -6.36 7.61
C MET A 106 9.54 -6.85 9.06
N SER A 107 8.49 -6.46 9.78
CA SER A 107 8.26 -6.88 11.17
C SER A 107 8.12 -8.41 11.33
N ASN A 108 7.71 -9.13 10.29
CA ASN A 108 7.69 -10.59 10.27
C ASN A 108 9.08 -11.25 10.05
N GLY A 109 10.14 -10.46 9.94
CA GLY A 109 11.53 -10.93 9.76
C GLY A 109 11.98 -11.14 8.32
N ASN A 110 11.09 -11.04 7.34
CA ASN A 110 11.44 -11.16 5.92
C ASN A 110 12.13 -9.90 5.40
N THR A 111 13.10 -10.08 4.51
CA THR A 111 13.75 -8.97 3.81
C THR A 111 13.05 -8.75 2.46
N ILE A 112 12.83 -7.49 2.13
CA ILE A 112 12.20 -7.07 0.87
C ILE A 112 13.10 -6.09 0.14
N PHE A 113 12.91 -5.99 -1.16
CA PHE A 113 13.68 -5.15 -2.04
C PHE A 113 12.77 -4.22 -2.86
N ILE A 114 13.19 -2.96 -2.95
CA ILE A 114 12.64 -1.94 -3.84
C ILE A 114 13.79 -1.43 -4.70
N ASP A 115 13.54 -1.15 -5.98
CA ASP A 115 14.56 -0.54 -6.84
C ASP A 115 15.05 0.77 -6.19
N PRO A 116 16.35 1.01 -6.06
CA PRO A 116 16.87 2.26 -5.49
C PRO A 116 16.41 3.53 -6.21
N CYS A 117 16.00 3.43 -7.47
CA CYS A 117 15.43 4.53 -8.24
C CYS A 117 13.95 4.78 -7.96
N ASP A 118 13.28 3.88 -7.26
CA ASP A 118 11.87 4.02 -6.86
C ASP A 118 11.74 5.12 -5.80
N SER A 119 10.71 5.95 -5.90
CA SER A 119 10.47 7.03 -4.95
C SER A 119 10.29 6.55 -3.51
N MET A 120 9.79 5.34 -3.32
CA MET A 120 9.61 4.74 -1.99
C MET A 120 10.91 4.28 -1.33
N ALA A 121 11.97 4.05 -2.11
CA ALA A 121 13.26 3.58 -1.59
C ALA A 121 13.94 4.56 -0.62
N ALA A 122 13.61 5.85 -0.70
CA ALA A 122 14.17 6.90 0.16
C ALA A 122 13.52 7.00 1.55
N ASN A 123 12.42 6.30 1.78
CA ASN A 123 11.71 6.34 3.07
C ASN A 123 12.40 5.43 4.10
N GLU A 124 12.38 5.85 5.36
CA GLU A 124 12.90 5.05 6.48
C GLU A 124 11.94 3.91 6.84
N TRP A 125 10.63 4.19 6.83
CA TRP A 125 9.57 3.24 7.16
C TRP A 125 8.53 3.17 6.05
N LEU A 126 8.14 1.95 5.70
CA LEU A 126 7.12 1.67 4.69
C LEU A 126 6.07 0.70 5.21
N ALA A 127 4.83 0.91 4.78
CA ALA A 127 3.77 -0.09 4.85
C ALA A 127 3.65 -0.75 3.48
N ILE A 128 3.79 -2.07 3.43
CA ILE A 128 3.82 -2.84 2.19
C ILE A 128 2.44 -3.38 1.88
N ALA A 129 1.85 -2.92 0.79
CA ALA A 129 0.52 -3.35 0.36
C ALA A 129 0.57 -4.60 -0.53
N SER A 130 1.54 -4.67 -1.44
CA SER A 130 1.68 -5.80 -2.36
C SER A 130 3.15 -6.16 -2.55
N LEU A 131 3.45 -7.44 -2.45
CA LEU A 131 4.80 -8.00 -2.63
C LEU A 131 4.73 -9.42 -3.17
N ASN A 132 5.84 -9.85 -3.77
CA ASN A 132 6.07 -11.25 -4.14
C ASN A 132 7.26 -11.79 -3.35
N LEU A 133 7.03 -12.83 -2.58
CA LEU A 133 8.09 -13.57 -1.88
C LEU A 133 8.55 -14.71 -2.79
N SER A 134 9.69 -14.57 -3.44
CA SER A 134 10.27 -15.67 -4.19
C SER A 134 10.73 -16.77 -3.25
N SER A 135 10.21 -17.98 -3.45
CA SER A 135 10.74 -19.18 -2.84
C SER A 135 12.00 -19.59 -3.62
N THR A 136 13.14 -19.02 -3.30
CA THR A 136 14.41 -19.60 -3.75
C THR A 136 14.63 -20.87 -2.94
N SER A 137 14.34 -22.02 -3.56
CA SER A 137 14.76 -23.31 -3.11
C SER A 137 16.29 -23.43 -3.29
N SER A 138 17.04 -22.94 -2.34
CA SER A 138 18.44 -23.35 -2.17
C SER A 138 18.73 -23.44 -0.69
N SER A 139 19.06 -24.65 -0.32
CA SER A 139 19.50 -25.13 0.96
C SER A 139 20.45 -24.19 1.70
N SER A 140 20.26 -24.14 3.01
CA SER A 140 21.19 -23.65 4.02
C SER A 140 21.43 -22.15 4.07
N SER A 141 20.51 -21.40 4.66
CA SER A 141 20.83 -20.37 5.63
C SER A 141 19.57 -19.81 6.26
N ARG A 142 19.62 -19.48 7.52
CA ARG A 142 18.59 -18.80 8.31
C ARG A 142 18.30 -17.36 7.83
N GLN A 143 18.54 -17.06 6.56
CA GLN A 143 18.21 -15.78 5.95
C GLN A 143 16.77 -15.84 5.44
N GLY A 144 15.92 -14.97 5.96
CA GLY A 144 14.52 -14.85 5.56
C GLY A 144 14.36 -14.69 4.04
N ARG A 145 13.19 -15.07 3.55
CA ARG A 145 12.85 -14.96 2.13
C ARG A 145 13.01 -13.52 1.65
N LYS A 146 13.67 -13.32 0.50
CA LYS A 146 13.73 -12.03 -0.17
C LYS A 146 12.50 -11.85 -1.04
N GLY A 147 11.83 -10.72 -0.89
CA GLY A 147 10.64 -10.39 -1.68
C GLY A 147 10.83 -9.10 -2.47
N ARG A 148 10.18 -9.01 -3.62
CA ARG A 148 10.06 -7.76 -4.38
C ARG A 148 8.76 -7.05 -4.02
N VAL A 149 8.84 -5.76 -3.76
CA VAL A 149 7.69 -4.89 -3.47
C VAL A 149 7.09 -4.38 -4.77
N PHE A 150 5.76 -4.42 -4.88
CA PHE A 150 5.00 -3.85 -5.99
C PHE A 150 4.23 -2.60 -5.58
N LEU A 151 3.67 -2.57 -4.38
CA LEU A 151 2.91 -1.44 -3.86
C LEU A 151 3.27 -1.18 -2.40
N SER A 152 3.58 0.07 -2.08
CA SER A 152 3.90 0.52 -0.73
C SER A 152 3.50 1.97 -0.52
N ALA A 153 3.49 2.40 0.74
CA ALA A 153 3.28 3.78 1.12
C ALA A 153 4.17 4.13 2.32
N PRO A 154 4.59 5.40 2.47
CA PRO A 154 5.34 5.83 3.62
C PRO A 154 4.48 5.73 4.88
N VAL A 155 5.09 5.37 6.00
CA VAL A 155 4.41 5.28 7.28
C VAL A 155 5.22 5.99 8.36
N ASN A 156 4.51 6.72 9.23
CA ASN A 156 5.10 7.28 10.44
C ASN A 156 4.82 6.32 11.60
N TRP A 157 5.84 5.58 12.01
CA TRP A 157 5.74 4.58 13.07
C TRP A 157 5.23 5.16 14.41
N LYS A 158 5.47 6.46 14.67
CA LYS A 158 5.01 7.14 15.88
C LYS A 158 3.50 7.27 15.99
N ASN A 159 2.82 7.24 14.84
CA ASN A 159 1.36 7.34 14.75
C ASN A 159 0.68 5.97 14.75
N LEU A 160 1.45 4.88 14.82
CA LEU A 160 0.91 3.53 14.87
C LEU A 160 0.52 3.16 16.30
N PRO A 161 -0.58 2.42 16.50
CA PRO A 161 -0.94 1.91 17.82
C PRO A 161 0.16 0.96 18.35
N ALA A 162 0.40 0.99 19.64
CA ALA A 162 1.50 0.26 20.31
C ALA A 162 1.51 -1.27 20.04
N GLN A 163 0.41 -1.83 19.59
CA GLN A 163 0.29 -3.25 19.24
C GLN A 163 0.94 -3.62 17.90
N THR A 164 1.37 -2.63 17.13
CA THR A 164 1.95 -2.84 15.79
C THR A 164 3.48 -2.85 15.81
N CYS A 165 4.10 -2.57 16.95
CA CYS A 165 5.56 -2.40 17.10
C CYS A 165 6.27 -3.60 17.77
N GLU A 166 5.60 -4.74 17.90
CA GLU A 166 6.24 -5.97 18.40
C GLU A 166 6.86 -6.82 17.31
#